data_f6c32838af6b842bd06b48c2c3ac05ea
#
_entry.id   f6c32838af6b842bd06b48c2c3ac05ea
#
_cell.length_a   1.000
_cell.length_b   1.000
_cell.length_c   1.000
_cell.angle_alpha   90.00
_cell.angle_beta   90.00
_cell.angle_gamma   90.00
#
_symmetry.space_group_name_H-M   'P 1'
#
loop_
_entity.id
_entity.type
_entity.pdbx_description
1 polymer ?
#
loop_
_entity_poly.entity_id
_entity_poly.type
_entity_poly.pdbx_seq_one_letter_code
_entity_poly.pdbx_strand_id
1 'polypeptide(L)'
;MVVGMHELFAQQRGGARGDVRATVHGMTMPVLWNGAFEPVKAAIDELKPDLVLALGTDARAGALRPEPFGVNWRRGRDAGDTPEENTPIFAGGPDWLRGALPYEAMVRAMLAVGVPAQMGALSPAPEGAPLAMQSTTGMYLCNFMTYQLAKLSRETGLRAGFMHVPTQTEYACRHRERLLAAAADDEAREKLLTAPIAGMPLEMMIKGTRAALEACLA
;
A
#
# COMPACT_ATOMS: atom_id res chain seq x y z
N MET A 1 -1.80 6.80 8.92
CA MET A 1 -0.47 6.77 9.57
C MET A 1 0.42 5.87 8.74
N VAL A 2 1.34 6.46 8.00
CA VAL A 2 2.34 5.71 7.22
C VAL A 2 3.43 5.29 8.20
N VAL A 3 3.63 3.99 8.39
CA VAL A 3 4.76 3.48 9.15
C VAL A 3 5.98 3.62 8.26
N GLY A 4 6.86 4.58 8.57
CA GLY A 4 8.15 4.70 7.92
C GLY A 4 8.99 3.45 8.21
N MET A 5 9.32 2.70 7.17
CA MET A 5 10.39 1.72 7.27
C MET A 5 11.70 2.46 7.08
N HIS A 6 12.34 2.84 8.19
CA HIS A 6 13.71 3.27 8.20
C HIS A 6 14.61 2.02 8.19
N GLU A 7 15.57 2.00 7.28
CA GLU A 7 16.64 1.02 7.10
C GLU A 7 16.22 -0.33 6.52
N LEU A 8 16.27 -0.46 5.21
CA LEU A 8 16.40 -1.75 4.57
C LEU A 8 17.33 -1.65 3.33
N PHE A 9 18.59 -2.06 3.57
CA PHE A 9 19.57 -2.56 2.60
C PHE A 9 20.23 -1.58 1.62
N ALA A 10 21.39 -1.08 2.00
CA ALA A 10 22.43 -0.69 1.05
C ALA A 10 23.24 -1.95 0.65
N GLN A 11 23.20 -2.37 -0.62
CA GLN A 11 24.18 -3.31 -1.15
C GLN A 11 24.61 -2.92 -2.58
N GLN A 12 25.92 -2.96 -2.83
CA GLN A 12 26.54 -2.57 -4.09
C GLN A 12 26.35 -3.60 -5.20
N ARG A 13 26.25 -3.14 -6.46
CA ARG A 13 26.26 -3.99 -7.64
C ARG A 13 27.63 -4.67 -7.83
N GLY A 14 27.65 -5.96 -8.01
CA GLY A 14 28.79 -6.73 -8.47
C GLY A 14 28.77 -8.17 -7.93
N GLY A 15 28.53 -9.16 -8.78
CA GLY A 15 28.62 -10.58 -8.47
C GLY A 15 27.94 -11.45 -9.53
N ALA A 16 28.38 -12.69 -9.65
CA ALA A 16 27.91 -13.67 -10.59
C ALA A 16 26.40 -13.98 -10.43
N ARG A 17 25.76 -14.50 -11.48
CA ARG A 17 24.33 -14.87 -11.53
C ARG A 17 23.83 -15.47 -10.20
N GLY A 18 23.03 -14.72 -9.48
CA GLY A 18 22.38 -15.17 -8.23
C GLY A 18 22.23 -14.11 -7.16
N ASP A 19 23.07 -13.08 -7.11
CA ASP A 19 22.99 -12.01 -6.10
C ASP A 19 22.39 -10.73 -6.68
N VAL A 20 21.09 -10.55 -6.49
CA VAL A 20 20.46 -9.26 -6.77
C VAL A 20 20.87 -8.28 -5.67
N ARG A 21 21.69 -7.30 -6.02
CA ARG A 21 22.05 -6.20 -5.11
C ARG A 21 21.30 -4.93 -5.52
N ALA A 22 20.50 -4.41 -4.63
CA ALA A 22 19.75 -3.19 -4.84
C ALA A 22 19.96 -2.22 -3.67
N THR A 23 19.97 -0.92 -3.96
CA THR A 23 19.86 0.12 -2.93
C THR A 23 18.39 0.46 -2.76
N VAL A 24 17.90 0.45 -1.53
CA VAL A 24 16.52 0.82 -1.20
C VAL A 24 16.53 2.16 -0.48
N HIS A 25 15.80 3.13 -1.01
CA HIS A 25 15.56 4.43 -0.39
C HIS A 25 14.15 4.44 0.19
N GLY A 26 14.05 4.56 1.52
CA GLY A 26 12.76 4.66 2.21
C GLY A 26 12.38 6.11 2.47
N MET A 27 11.11 6.46 2.26
CA MET A 27 10.56 7.76 2.61
C MET A 27 9.16 7.64 3.19
N THR A 28 8.80 8.57 4.07
CA THR A 28 7.45 8.65 4.65
C THR A 28 6.67 9.74 3.94
N MET A 29 5.43 9.40 3.54
CA MET A 29 4.54 10.31 2.85
C MET A 29 3.50 10.89 3.79
N PRO A 30 3.12 12.18 3.65
CA PRO A 30 2.00 12.72 4.38
C PRO A 30 0.68 12.10 3.88
N VAL A 31 -0.28 11.94 4.80
CA VAL A 31 -1.62 11.44 4.48
C VAL A 31 -2.50 12.65 4.10
N LEU A 32 -2.14 13.31 3.00
CA LEU A 32 -2.77 14.54 2.50
C LEU A 32 -3.11 14.41 1.01
N TRP A 33 -4.29 14.87 0.60
CA TRP A 33 -4.69 14.89 -0.82
C TRP A 33 -3.74 15.72 -1.67
N ASN A 34 -3.46 16.93 -1.19
CA ASN A 34 -2.53 17.84 -1.84
C ASN A 34 -1.18 17.75 -1.11
N GLY A 35 -0.30 16.91 -1.60
CA GLY A 35 1.04 16.75 -1.01
C GLY A 35 1.52 15.32 -0.84
N ALA A 36 0.66 14.30 -1.02
CA ALA A 36 1.09 12.90 -0.91
C ALA A 36 1.94 12.46 -2.11
N PHE A 37 1.64 12.92 -3.32
CA PHE A 37 2.32 12.45 -4.53
C PHE A 37 3.53 13.29 -4.93
N GLU A 38 3.52 14.58 -4.65
CA GLU A 38 4.59 15.50 -5.05
C GLU A 38 5.99 15.11 -4.51
N PRO A 39 6.14 14.72 -3.21
CA PRO A 39 7.42 14.24 -2.72
C PRO A 39 7.88 12.94 -3.39
N VAL A 40 6.94 12.05 -3.76
CA VAL A 40 7.27 10.81 -4.50
C VAL A 40 7.84 11.18 -5.86
N LYS A 41 7.19 12.10 -6.57
CA LYS A 41 7.65 12.57 -7.88
C LYS A 41 9.03 13.24 -7.79
N ALA A 42 9.24 14.10 -6.80
CA ALA A 42 10.53 14.73 -6.55
C ALA A 42 11.65 13.71 -6.30
N ALA A 43 11.37 12.70 -5.45
CA ALA A 43 12.33 11.61 -5.19
C ALA A 43 12.60 10.76 -6.44
N ILE A 44 11.60 10.50 -7.27
CA ILE A 44 11.79 9.80 -8.55
C ILE A 44 12.68 10.62 -9.49
N ASP A 45 12.45 11.91 -9.57
CA ASP A 45 13.24 12.82 -10.42
C ASP A 45 14.68 12.95 -9.96
N GLU A 46 14.94 12.93 -8.66
CA GLU A 46 16.26 12.99 -8.06
C GLU A 46 17.01 11.66 -8.14
N LEU A 47 16.39 10.58 -7.66
CA LEU A 47 17.04 9.28 -7.49
C LEU A 47 17.07 8.43 -8.76
N LYS A 48 16.17 8.72 -9.73
CA LYS A 48 16.01 7.94 -10.97
C LYS A 48 15.92 6.43 -10.68
N PRO A 49 15.00 5.99 -9.82
CA PRO A 49 14.94 4.60 -9.41
C PRO A 49 14.49 3.68 -10.55
N ASP A 50 14.95 2.43 -10.52
CA ASP A 50 14.48 1.37 -11.43
C ASP A 50 13.05 0.88 -11.08
N LEU A 51 12.65 1.11 -9.80
CA LEU A 51 11.39 0.60 -9.26
C LEU A 51 10.89 1.48 -8.11
N VAL A 52 9.58 1.68 -8.04
CA VAL A 52 8.89 2.34 -6.92
C VAL A 52 7.82 1.42 -6.36
N LEU A 53 7.91 1.10 -5.07
CA LEU A 53 6.86 0.40 -4.33
C LEU A 53 6.35 1.27 -3.19
N ALA A 54 5.14 1.79 -3.32
CA ALA A 54 4.47 2.47 -2.22
C ALA A 54 3.79 1.45 -1.29
N LEU A 55 3.83 1.74 0.01
CA LEU A 55 3.21 0.92 1.05
C LEU A 55 2.15 1.73 1.80
N GLY A 56 1.02 1.11 2.10
CA GLY A 56 -0.02 1.68 2.94
C GLY A 56 -0.61 0.64 3.89
N THR A 57 -1.05 1.08 5.07
CA THR A 57 -1.66 0.17 6.06
C THR A 57 -3.14 -0.03 5.77
N ASP A 58 -3.58 -1.29 5.69
CA ASP A 58 -4.99 -1.67 5.81
C ASP A 58 -5.18 -2.38 7.15
N ALA A 59 -5.87 -1.73 8.08
CA ALA A 59 -6.09 -2.25 9.43
C ALA A 59 -6.95 -3.53 9.48
N ARG A 60 -7.61 -3.88 8.37
CA ARG A 60 -8.42 -5.10 8.24
C ARG A 60 -7.67 -6.24 7.53
N ALA A 61 -6.50 -5.96 6.97
CA ALA A 61 -5.74 -6.95 6.25
C ALA A 61 -5.05 -7.93 7.21
N GLY A 62 -5.17 -9.22 6.92
CA GLY A 62 -4.39 -10.30 7.57
C GLY A 62 -3.19 -10.78 6.74
N ALA A 63 -2.98 -10.20 5.56
CA ALA A 63 -1.95 -10.59 4.60
C ALA A 63 -1.37 -9.36 3.89
N LEU A 64 -0.16 -9.46 3.38
CA LEU A 64 0.38 -8.49 2.43
C LEU A 64 -0.43 -8.54 1.13
N ARG A 65 -0.79 -7.40 0.59
CA ARG A 65 -1.65 -7.34 -0.59
C ARG A 65 -1.12 -6.37 -1.64
N PRO A 66 -0.31 -6.86 -2.61
CA PRO A 66 -0.01 -6.10 -3.81
C PRO A 66 -1.30 -5.72 -4.54
N GLU A 67 -1.41 -4.43 -4.89
CA GLU A 67 -2.63 -3.83 -5.45
C GLU A 67 -2.41 -3.46 -6.91
N PRO A 68 -2.82 -4.32 -7.85
CA PRO A 68 -2.60 -4.05 -9.27
C PRO A 68 -3.38 -2.85 -9.80
N PHE A 69 -4.53 -2.52 -9.19
CA PHE A 69 -5.49 -1.60 -9.78
C PHE A 69 -5.78 -0.39 -8.89
N GLY A 70 -5.68 0.80 -9.48
CA GLY A 70 -6.22 2.04 -8.94
C GLY A 70 -7.40 2.52 -9.77
N VAL A 71 -8.48 2.98 -9.13
CA VAL A 71 -9.64 3.58 -9.79
C VAL A 71 -9.53 5.10 -9.80
N ASN A 72 -10.05 5.74 -10.86
CA ASN A 72 -9.98 7.20 -11.05
C ASN A 72 -10.98 7.94 -10.19
N TRP A 73 -10.92 7.71 -8.88
CA TRP A 73 -11.86 8.33 -7.93
C TRP A 73 -11.21 8.52 -6.57
N ARG A 74 -11.58 9.61 -5.92
CA ARG A 74 -11.12 9.90 -4.56
C ARG A 74 -12.30 10.33 -3.68
N ARG A 75 -12.27 9.84 -2.46
CA ARG A 75 -13.29 10.09 -1.45
C ARG A 75 -12.70 9.98 -0.05
N GLY A 76 -13.10 10.86 0.82
CA GLY A 76 -12.75 10.83 2.24
C GLY A 76 -12.07 12.11 2.70
N ARG A 77 -11.72 12.16 3.96
CA ARG A 77 -11.08 13.31 4.60
C ARG A 77 -9.65 12.94 4.97
N ASP A 78 -8.70 13.75 4.55
CA ASP A 78 -7.29 13.51 4.83
C ASP A 78 -6.88 13.88 6.26
N ALA A 79 -5.60 13.69 6.61
CA ALA A 79 -5.09 14.00 7.96
C ALA A 79 -5.02 15.51 8.24
N GLY A 80 -5.13 16.35 7.23
CA GLY A 80 -5.26 17.81 7.35
C GLY A 80 -6.70 18.30 7.39
N ASP A 81 -7.66 17.37 7.56
CA ASP A 81 -9.10 17.62 7.59
C ASP A 81 -9.68 18.14 6.25
N THR A 82 -8.94 17.97 5.16
CA THR A 82 -9.39 18.35 3.81
C THR A 82 -10.31 17.28 3.24
N PRO A 83 -11.57 17.58 2.94
CA PRO A 83 -12.49 16.62 2.34
C PRO A 83 -12.26 16.51 0.82
N GLU A 84 -12.39 15.29 0.31
CA GLU A 84 -12.59 15.00 -1.11
C GLU A 84 -13.87 14.19 -1.26
N GLU A 85 -14.86 14.77 -1.88
CA GLU A 85 -16.17 14.16 -2.01
C GLU A 85 -16.45 13.81 -3.48
N ASN A 86 -16.21 12.53 -3.80
CA ASN A 86 -16.60 11.95 -5.09
C ASN A 86 -16.06 12.73 -6.30
N THR A 87 -14.75 12.94 -6.34
CA THR A 87 -14.08 13.60 -7.46
C THR A 87 -13.13 12.66 -8.20
N PRO A 88 -12.97 12.77 -9.52
CA PRO A 88 -11.93 12.01 -10.22
C PRO A 88 -10.54 12.47 -9.77
N ILE A 89 -9.60 11.53 -9.70
CA ILE A 89 -8.18 11.81 -9.46
C ILE A 89 -7.61 12.61 -10.63
N PHE A 90 -8.00 12.24 -11.84
CA PHE A 90 -7.58 12.88 -13.08
C PHE A 90 -8.78 13.08 -14.02
N ALA A 91 -9.15 14.33 -14.26
CA ALA A 91 -10.29 14.66 -15.11
C ALA A 91 -10.06 14.14 -16.55
N GLY A 92 -11.03 13.36 -17.07
CA GLY A 92 -10.94 12.74 -18.40
C GLY A 92 -9.97 11.57 -18.50
N GLY A 93 -9.37 11.13 -17.37
CA GLY A 93 -8.55 9.92 -17.34
C GLY A 93 -9.39 8.63 -17.38
N PRO A 94 -8.75 7.48 -17.66
CA PRO A 94 -9.41 6.17 -17.61
C PRO A 94 -10.03 5.89 -16.24
N ASP A 95 -11.14 5.18 -16.21
CA ASP A 95 -11.83 4.84 -14.94
C ASP A 95 -10.95 4.05 -13.97
N TRP A 96 -10.02 3.26 -14.50
CA TRP A 96 -9.03 2.53 -13.72
C TRP A 96 -7.73 2.33 -14.50
N LEU A 97 -6.65 2.11 -13.77
CA LEU A 97 -5.33 1.80 -14.30
C LEU A 97 -4.72 0.62 -13.58
N ARG A 98 -3.91 -0.17 -14.31
CA ARG A 98 -3.09 -1.22 -13.72
C ARG A 98 -1.65 -0.73 -13.59
N GLY A 99 -1.05 -0.92 -12.43
CA GLY A 99 0.37 -0.65 -12.19
C GLY A 99 1.28 -1.63 -12.94
N ALA A 100 2.56 -1.30 -13.04
CA ALA A 100 3.53 -2.00 -13.88
C ALA A 100 4.40 -3.02 -13.12
N LEU A 101 4.05 -3.38 -11.88
CA LEU A 101 4.80 -4.39 -11.12
C LEU A 101 4.36 -5.81 -11.48
N PRO A 102 5.21 -6.83 -11.28
CA PRO A 102 4.89 -8.24 -11.50
C PRO A 102 4.12 -8.83 -10.31
N TYR A 103 2.90 -8.36 -10.08
CA TYR A 103 2.10 -8.61 -8.87
C TYR A 103 1.94 -10.10 -8.54
N GLU A 104 1.73 -10.94 -9.55
CA GLU A 104 1.61 -12.39 -9.39
C GLU A 104 2.93 -13.01 -8.90
N ALA A 105 4.06 -12.54 -9.40
CA ALA A 105 5.38 -12.98 -8.94
C ALA A 105 5.66 -12.50 -7.51
N MET A 106 5.27 -11.27 -7.17
CA MET A 106 5.37 -10.74 -5.81
C MET A 106 4.61 -11.63 -4.80
N VAL A 107 3.35 -11.98 -5.11
CA VAL A 107 2.54 -12.85 -4.24
C VAL A 107 3.20 -14.22 -4.08
N ARG A 108 3.62 -14.85 -5.17
CA ARG A 108 4.31 -16.15 -5.12
C ARG A 108 5.59 -16.10 -4.27
N ALA A 109 6.39 -15.05 -4.43
CA ALA A 109 7.63 -14.88 -3.67
C ALA A 109 7.38 -14.73 -2.16
N MET A 110 6.38 -13.94 -1.77
CA MET A 110 5.98 -13.78 -0.37
C MET A 110 5.50 -15.10 0.24
N LEU A 111 4.63 -15.82 -0.46
CA LEU A 111 4.16 -17.13 -0.02
C LEU A 111 5.29 -18.15 0.09
N ALA A 112 6.24 -18.15 -0.83
CA ALA A 112 7.40 -19.05 -0.81
C ALA A 112 8.29 -18.85 0.42
N VAL A 113 8.34 -17.65 0.98
CA VAL A 113 9.07 -17.39 2.24
C VAL A 113 8.17 -17.51 3.50
N GLY A 114 6.95 -18.05 3.36
CA GLY A 114 6.04 -18.32 4.47
C GLY A 114 5.32 -17.05 5.00
N VAL A 115 5.24 -15.99 4.19
CA VAL A 115 4.51 -14.77 4.54
C VAL A 115 3.12 -14.79 3.89
N PRO A 116 2.02 -14.62 4.65
CA PRO A 116 0.68 -14.54 4.09
C PRO A 116 0.58 -13.40 3.08
N ALA A 117 0.16 -13.72 1.86
CA ALA A 117 0.00 -12.75 0.78
C ALA A 117 -1.18 -13.11 -0.12
N GLN A 118 -1.85 -12.08 -0.63
CA GLN A 118 -2.93 -12.22 -1.60
C GLN A 118 -2.89 -11.05 -2.57
N MET A 119 -3.34 -11.24 -3.80
CA MET A 119 -3.39 -10.16 -4.78
C MET A 119 -4.66 -9.33 -4.60
N GLY A 120 -4.53 -8.01 -4.74
CA GLY A 120 -5.67 -7.12 -4.85
C GLY A 120 -6.46 -7.36 -6.14
N ALA A 121 -7.73 -6.98 -6.13
CA ALA A 121 -8.67 -7.26 -7.21
C ALA A 121 -9.36 -5.99 -7.72
N LEU A 122 -9.83 -6.07 -8.96
CA LEU A 122 -10.79 -5.16 -9.57
C LEU A 122 -12.09 -5.93 -9.76
N SER A 123 -13.21 -5.36 -9.37
CA SER A 123 -14.55 -5.98 -9.47
C SER A 123 -15.59 -4.95 -9.89
N PRO A 124 -16.75 -5.36 -10.42
CA PRO A 124 -17.86 -4.45 -10.62
C PRO A 124 -18.22 -3.70 -9.36
N ALA A 125 -18.44 -2.41 -9.49
CA ALA A 125 -18.88 -1.59 -8.36
C ALA A 125 -20.38 -1.83 -8.06
N PRO A 126 -20.84 -1.59 -6.83
CA PRO A 126 -22.26 -1.65 -6.51
C PRO A 126 -23.08 -0.68 -7.36
N GLU A 127 -24.36 -1.00 -7.55
CA GLU A 127 -25.30 -0.12 -8.25
C GLU A 127 -25.33 1.28 -7.56
N GLY A 128 -25.34 2.33 -8.38
CA GLY A 128 -25.28 3.71 -7.90
C GLY A 128 -23.89 4.24 -7.52
N ALA A 129 -22.84 3.42 -7.66
CA ALA A 129 -21.48 3.88 -7.49
C ALA A 129 -21.06 4.86 -8.60
N PRO A 130 -20.11 5.77 -8.34
CA PRO A 130 -19.66 6.78 -9.32
C PRO A 130 -18.85 6.19 -10.47
N LEU A 131 -18.32 5.00 -10.32
CA LEU A 131 -17.57 4.25 -11.34
C LEU A 131 -18.18 2.85 -11.53
N ALA A 132 -17.99 2.30 -12.70
CA ALA A 132 -18.44 0.92 -13.02
C ALA A 132 -17.62 -0.15 -12.30
N MET A 133 -16.39 0.17 -11.91
CA MET A 133 -15.45 -0.76 -11.25
C MET A 133 -14.97 -0.20 -9.92
N GLN A 134 -14.67 -1.09 -8.99
CA GLN A 134 -14.02 -0.81 -7.71
C GLN A 134 -12.78 -1.68 -7.54
N SER A 135 -11.78 -1.18 -6.83
CA SER A 135 -10.57 -1.93 -6.49
C SER A 135 -10.49 -2.19 -4.99
N THR A 136 -9.71 -3.18 -4.61
CA THR A 136 -9.40 -3.47 -3.19
C THR A 136 -8.65 -2.34 -2.49
N THR A 137 -8.03 -1.42 -3.22
CA THR A 137 -7.41 -0.20 -2.68
C THR A 137 -8.43 0.80 -2.12
N GLY A 138 -9.72 0.63 -2.45
CA GLY A 138 -10.77 1.56 -2.05
C GLY A 138 -10.77 2.85 -2.88
N MET A 139 -11.10 3.98 -2.23
CA MET A 139 -11.19 5.31 -2.89
C MET A 139 -10.46 6.40 -2.10
N TYR A 140 -9.66 6.03 -1.10
CA TYR A 140 -8.90 6.94 -0.26
C TYR A 140 -7.47 7.13 -0.79
N LEU A 141 -6.58 7.69 0.00
CA LEU A 141 -5.19 8.02 -0.37
C LEU A 141 -4.38 6.82 -0.87
N CYS A 142 -4.67 5.60 -0.42
CA CYS A 142 -4.05 4.39 -0.96
C CYS A 142 -4.40 4.22 -2.45
N ASN A 143 -5.68 4.38 -2.81
CA ASN A 143 -6.12 4.35 -4.19
C ASN A 143 -5.56 5.53 -5.00
N PHE A 144 -5.55 6.73 -4.43
CA PHE A 144 -4.95 7.91 -5.06
C PHE A 144 -3.49 7.64 -5.45
N MET A 145 -2.69 7.12 -4.52
CA MET A 145 -1.30 6.76 -4.78
C MET A 145 -1.18 5.65 -5.84
N THR A 146 -2.01 4.60 -5.74
CA THR A 146 -2.01 3.50 -6.71
C THR A 146 -2.31 3.99 -8.12
N TYR A 147 -3.33 4.84 -8.30
CA TYR A 147 -3.70 5.39 -9.59
C TYR A 147 -2.61 6.30 -10.16
N GLN A 148 -2.03 7.18 -9.33
CA GLN A 148 -0.96 8.10 -9.73
C GLN A 148 0.31 7.35 -10.17
N LEU A 149 0.72 6.31 -9.42
CA LEU A 149 1.86 5.47 -9.78
C LEU A 149 1.60 4.67 -11.06
N ALA A 150 0.38 4.14 -11.24
CA ALA A 150 0.00 3.44 -12.47
C ALA A 150 -0.02 4.37 -13.69
N LYS A 151 -0.48 5.62 -13.50
CA LYS A 151 -0.44 6.65 -14.55
C LYS A 151 1.00 6.99 -14.91
N LEU A 152 1.84 7.26 -13.92
CA LEU A 152 3.26 7.55 -14.13
C LEU A 152 3.98 6.41 -14.86
N SER A 153 3.70 5.15 -14.48
CA SER A 153 4.25 3.98 -15.16
C SER A 153 3.91 3.95 -16.64
N ARG A 154 2.67 4.27 -17.01
CA ARG A 154 2.24 4.32 -18.43
C ARG A 154 2.93 5.42 -19.21
N GLU A 155 3.22 6.55 -18.58
CA GLU A 155 3.79 7.72 -19.22
C GLU A 155 5.32 7.63 -19.39
N THR A 156 5.98 6.99 -18.43
CA THR A 156 7.46 7.01 -18.35
C THR A 156 8.12 5.64 -18.55
N GLY A 157 7.36 4.55 -18.46
CA GLY A 157 7.90 3.19 -18.42
C GLY A 157 8.50 2.78 -17.06
N LEU A 158 8.47 3.66 -16.04
CA LEU A 158 8.93 3.34 -14.69
C LEU A 158 8.10 2.20 -14.09
N ARG A 159 8.74 1.19 -13.54
CA ARG A 159 8.06 0.13 -12.80
C ARG A 159 7.62 0.67 -11.44
N ALA A 160 6.34 0.98 -11.30
CA ALA A 160 5.79 1.52 -10.07
C ALA A 160 4.46 0.87 -9.70
N GLY A 161 4.19 0.79 -8.39
CA GLY A 161 2.96 0.21 -7.87
C GLY A 161 2.82 0.37 -6.36
N PHE A 162 1.78 -0.28 -5.83
CA PHE A 162 1.36 -0.14 -4.45
C PHE A 162 1.09 -1.51 -3.82
N MET A 163 1.34 -1.62 -2.52
CA MET A 163 1.02 -2.79 -1.72
C MET A 163 0.44 -2.38 -0.36
N HIS A 164 -0.70 -2.94 0.00
CA HIS A 164 -1.18 -2.87 1.38
C HIS A 164 -0.40 -3.81 2.29
N VAL A 165 -0.10 -3.31 3.47
CA VAL A 165 0.46 -4.08 4.57
C VAL A 165 -0.53 -4.11 5.73
N PRO A 166 -0.61 -5.21 6.52
CA PRO A 166 -1.41 -5.23 7.74
C PRO A 166 -0.92 -4.19 8.75
N THR A 167 -1.75 -3.91 9.76
CA THR A 167 -1.30 -3.17 10.93
C THR A 167 -0.23 -3.98 11.67
N GLN A 168 0.81 -3.31 12.15
CA GLN A 168 1.80 -3.97 13.02
C GLN A 168 1.13 -4.51 14.29
N THR A 169 1.41 -5.77 14.64
CA THR A 169 0.73 -6.46 15.76
C THR A 169 0.82 -5.68 17.06
N GLU A 170 2.00 -5.17 17.42
CA GLU A 170 2.21 -4.41 18.65
C GLU A 170 1.41 -3.10 18.68
N TYR A 171 1.27 -2.46 17.50
CA TYR A 171 0.43 -1.28 17.38
C TYR A 171 -1.05 -1.64 17.52
N ALA A 172 -1.50 -2.72 16.89
CA ALA A 172 -2.89 -3.20 16.97
C ALA A 172 -3.25 -3.56 18.41
N CYS A 173 -2.35 -4.22 19.15
CA CYS A 173 -2.53 -4.52 20.57
C CYS A 173 -2.66 -3.25 21.41
N ARG A 174 -1.72 -2.30 21.30
CA ARG A 174 -1.78 -1.02 22.02
C ARG A 174 -3.00 -0.19 21.66
N HIS A 175 -3.45 -0.26 20.41
CA HIS A 175 -4.68 0.43 19.99
C HIS A 175 -5.91 -0.18 20.66
N ARG A 176 -6.00 -1.53 20.70
CA ARG A 176 -7.07 -2.24 21.41
C ARG A 176 -7.08 -1.93 22.90
N GLU A 177 -5.93 -1.89 23.56
CA GLU A 177 -5.81 -1.51 24.98
C GLU A 177 -6.39 -0.11 25.22
N ARG A 178 -6.08 0.86 24.37
CA ARG A 178 -6.66 2.22 24.44
C ARG A 178 -8.16 2.23 24.26
N LEU A 179 -8.68 1.46 23.30
CA LEU A 179 -10.11 1.34 23.08
C LEU A 179 -10.83 0.68 24.27
N LEU A 180 -10.23 -0.34 24.88
CA LEU A 180 -10.75 -1.00 26.09
C LEU A 180 -10.79 -0.04 27.30
N ALA A 181 -9.77 0.82 27.44
CA ALA A 181 -9.73 1.83 28.49
C ALA A 181 -10.78 2.94 28.28
N ALA A 182 -11.20 3.19 27.04
CA ALA A 182 -12.17 4.21 26.68
C ALA A 182 -13.60 3.64 26.42
N ALA A 183 -13.81 2.33 26.60
CA ALA A 183 -15.08 1.68 26.36
C ALA A 183 -16.17 2.23 27.29
N ALA A 184 -17.30 2.63 26.72
CA ALA A 184 -18.39 3.30 27.43
C ALA A 184 -19.18 2.35 28.37
N ASP A 185 -19.22 1.06 28.05
CA ASP A 185 -19.98 0.03 28.77
C ASP A 185 -19.36 -1.36 28.59
N ASP A 186 -19.93 -2.33 29.30
CA ASP A 186 -19.44 -3.72 29.31
C ASP A 186 -19.68 -4.42 27.97
N GLU A 187 -20.74 -4.09 27.21
CA GLU A 187 -21.00 -4.68 25.89
C GLU A 187 -19.93 -4.25 24.88
N ALA A 188 -19.61 -2.97 24.83
CA ALA A 188 -18.53 -2.45 23.99
C ALA A 188 -17.16 -3.06 24.35
N ARG A 189 -16.92 -3.27 25.65
CA ARG A 189 -15.71 -3.90 26.17
C ARG A 189 -15.61 -5.37 25.76
N GLU A 190 -16.70 -6.15 25.92
CA GLU A 190 -16.75 -7.55 25.51
C GLU A 190 -16.53 -7.73 24.01
N LYS A 191 -17.16 -6.89 23.20
CA LYS A 191 -16.96 -6.86 21.75
C LYS A 191 -15.50 -6.63 21.37
N LEU A 192 -14.79 -5.71 22.04
CA LEU A 192 -13.38 -5.46 21.84
C LEU A 192 -12.49 -6.63 22.27
N LEU A 193 -12.85 -7.32 23.38
CA LEU A 193 -12.09 -8.46 23.88
C LEU A 193 -12.23 -9.68 22.97
N THR A 194 -13.40 -9.91 22.40
CA THR A 194 -13.70 -11.06 21.54
C THR A 194 -13.30 -10.86 20.08
N ALA A 195 -13.14 -9.61 19.64
CA ALA A 195 -12.71 -9.32 18.28
C ALA A 195 -11.27 -9.82 18.01
N PRO A 196 -11.00 -10.46 16.86
CA PRO A 196 -9.64 -10.85 16.53
C PRO A 196 -8.74 -9.62 16.37
N ILE A 197 -7.49 -9.72 16.79
CA ILE A 197 -6.48 -8.70 16.49
C ILE A 197 -5.98 -8.96 15.07
N ALA A 198 -6.41 -8.14 14.13
CA ALA A 198 -5.82 -8.13 12.81
C ALA A 198 -4.46 -7.41 12.88
N GLY A 199 -3.39 -8.13 12.60
CA GLY A 199 -2.04 -7.56 12.62
C GLY A 199 -1.00 -8.56 12.11
N MET A 200 0.17 -8.04 11.75
CA MET A 200 1.31 -8.85 11.33
C MET A 200 2.57 -8.33 12.04
N PRO A 201 3.45 -9.22 12.56
CA PRO A 201 4.73 -8.81 13.12
C PRO A 201 5.55 -8.04 12.09
N LEU A 202 6.23 -6.98 12.52
CA LEU A 202 7.04 -6.13 11.63
C LEU A 202 8.07 -6.94 10.84
N GLU A 203 8.75 -7.89 11.50
CA GLU A 203 9.74 -8.76 10.87
C GLU A 203 9.15 -9.58 9.71
N MET A 204 7.91 -10.05 9.87
CA MET A 204 7.20 -10.77 8.82
C MET A 204 6.83 -9.84 7.66
N MET A 205 6.38 -8.61 7.93
CA MET A 205 6.13 -7.61 6.90
C MET A 205 7.42 -7.27 6.13
N ILE A 206 8.53 -7.08 6.84
CA ILE A 206 9.85 -6.83 6.24
C ILE A 206 10.26 -7.99 5.33
N LYS A 207 10.17 -9.23 5.84
CA LYS A 207 10.51 -10.45 5.09
C LYS A 207 9.70 -10.56 3.81
N GLY A 208 8.39 -10.34 3.88
CA GLY A 208 7.51 -10.40 2.73
C GLY A 208 7.75 -9.26 1.74
N THR A 209 7.92 -8.03 2.21
CA THR A 209 8.23 -6.88 1.35
C THR A 209 9.56 -7.07 0.61
N ARG A 210 10.58 -7.61 1.28
CA ARG A 210 11.85 -7.96 0.66
C ARG A 210 11.65 -8.97 -0.47
N ALA A 211 10.95 -10.07 -0.21
CA ALA A 211 10.69 -11.10 -1.23
C ALA A 211 9.91 -10.52 -2.43
N ALA A 212 8.94 -9.61 -2.17
CA ALA A 212 8.22 -8.92 -3.22
C ALA A 212 9.12 -8.02 -4.08
N LEU A 213 10.03 -7.27 -3.46
CA LEU A 213 11.00 -6.43 -4.18
C LEU A 213 11.99 -7.27 -5.00
N GLU A 214 12.52 -8.36 -4.43
CA GLU A 214 13.40 -9.30 -5.15
C GLU A 214 12.70 -9.89 -6.39
N ALA A 215 11.42 -10.24 -6.28
CA ALA A 215 10.61 -10.70 -7.42
C ALA A 215 10.39 -9.63 -8.50
N CYS A 216 10.46 -8.35 -8.13
CA CYS A 216 10.40 -7.26 -9.11
C CYS A 216 11.73 -7.05 -9.84
N LEU A 217 12.86 -7.51 -9.30
CA LEU A 217 14.20 -7.31 -9.86
C LEU A 217 14.67 -8.50 -10.69
N ALA A 218 13.99 -9.65 -10.59
CA ALA A 218 14.25 -10.86 -11.36
C ALA A 218 13.70 -10.73 -12.79
#